data_8bdb7ac58303306f3a3e444ba7736ce4
#
_entry.id   8bdb7ac58303306f3a3e444ba7736ce4
#
_cell.length_a   1.000
_cell.length_b   1.000
_cell.length_c   1.000
_cell.angle_alpha   90.00
_cell.angle_beta   90.00
_cell.angle_gamma   90.00
#
_symmetry.space_group_name_H-M   'P 1'
#
loop_
_entity.id
_entity.type
_entity.pdbx_description
1 polymer ?
#
loop_
_entity_poly.entity_id
_entity_poly.type
_entity_poly.pdbx_seq_one_letter_code
_entity_poly.pdbx_strand_id
1 'polypeptide(L)'
;MNIFEEKNPRKKYLLFVCLGNICRSPAAEGIMKQMAYDNPQLRGEIIVDSAGIGAWHTGQLPDNRMREHAARRGYDLNSRARQVKPEDFDRFDIVFGMDEENIADLKRVARNNDERAKIRCLADYMTQHPEYSTVPDPYYGTGRDFELALDLIEDACREVAERLTKETI
;
A
#
# COMPACT_ATOMS: atom_id res chain seq x y z
N MET A 1 13.90 0.72 1.23
CA MET A 1 14.01 1.47 2.49
C MET A 1 15.08 0.83 3.38
N ASN A 2 15.95 1.63 3.96
CA ASN A 2 17.00 1.13 4.83
C ASN A 2 16.40 0.85 6.23
N ILE A 3 16.43 -0.41 6.67
CA ILE A 3 15.89 -0.83 7.98
C ILE A 3 16.68 -0.24 9.16
N PHE A 4 17.86 0.33 8.89
CA PHE A 4 18.72 0.92 9.91
C PHE A 4 18.55 2.44 10.04
N GLU A 5 17.74 3.07 9.18
CA GLU A 5 17.42 4.49 9.33
C GLU A 5 16.46 4.72 10.50
N GLU A 6 16.82 5.66 11.36
CA GLU A 6 15.99 6.04 12.48
C GLU A 6 14.67 6.68 11.99
N LYS A 7 13.55 6.26 12.58
CA LYS A 7 12.25 6.84 12.24
C LYS A 7 12.21 8.33 12.61
N ASN A 8 11.90 9.17 11.63
CA ASN A 8 11.69 10.58 11.86
C ASN A 8 10.26 10.81 12.37
N PRO A 9 10.04 11.23 13.64
CA PRO A 9 8.69 11.36 14.21
C PRO A 9 7.87 12.49 13.57
N ARG A 10 8.49 13.35 12.78
CA ARG A 10 7.79 14.42 12.06
C ARG A 10 7.15 13.95 10.77
N LYS A 11 7.55 12.76 10.27
CA LYS A 11 7.03 12.19 9.03
C LYS A 11 5.96 11.14 9.32
N LYS A 12 5.09 10.90 8.35
CA LYS A 12 4.10 9.84 8.41
C LYS A 12 4.59 8.65 7.59
N TYR A 13 4.55 7.46 8.18
CA TYR A 13 5.03 6.22 7.58
C TYR A 13 3.85 5.32 7.24
N LEU A 14 3.69 4.99 5.95
CA LEU A 14 2.60 4.16 5.43
C LEU A 14 3.15 2.87 4.84
N LEU A 15 2.57 1.74 5.20
CA LEU A 15 2.88 0.43 4.62
C LEU A 15 1.65 -0.13 3.92
N PHE A 16 1.81 -0.54 2.66
CA PHE A 16 0.77 -1.23 1.91
C PHE A 16 1.10 -2.72 1.83
N VAL A 17 0.13 -3.57 2.14
CA VAL A 17 0.32 -5.02 2.22
C VAL A 17 -0.72 -5.74 1.37
N CYS A 18 -0.25 -6.67 0.55
CA CYS A 18 -1.10 -7.65 -0.14
C CYS A 18 -0.53 -9.05 0.08
N LEU A 19 -1.04 -10.05 -0.64
CA LEU A 19 -0.63 -11.42 -0.41
C LEU A 19 0.86 -11.67 -0.71
N GLY A 20 1.30 -11.32 -1.93
CA GLY A 20 2.65 -11.67 -2.43
C GLY A 20 3.59 -10.49 -2.64
N ASN A 21 3.13 -9.27 -2.47
CA ASN A 21 3.91 -8.04 -2.71
C ASN A 21 4.44 -7.92 -4.15
N ILE A 22 3.64 -8.35 -5.12
CA ILE A 22 4.00 -8.22 -6.54
C ILE A 22 2.95 -7.51 -7.41
N CYS A 23 1.71 -7.34 -6.96
CA CYS A 23 0.66 -6.67 -7.74
C CYS A 23 0.08 -5.46 -7.01
N ARG A 24 -0.84 -5.67 -6.07
CA ARG A 24 -1.62 -4.59 -5.44
C ARG A 24 -0.78 -3.67 -4.56
N SER A 25 0.00 -4.22 -3.66
CA SER A 25 0.76 -3.39 -2.71
C SER A 25 1.89 -2.59 -3.37
N PRO A 26 2.67 -3.12 -4.34
CA PRO A 26 3.62 -2.26 -5.04
C PRO A 26 2.95 -1.19 -5.89
N ALA A 27 1.78 -1.46 -6.46
CA ALA A 27 1.00 -0.44 -7.16
C ALA A 27 0.57 0.68 -6.21
N ALA A 28 0.04 0.33 -5.04
CA ALA A 28 -0.36 1.31 -4.03
C ALA A 28 0.85 2.13 -3.54
N GLU A 29 1.98 1.49 -3.32
CA GLU A 29 3.23 2.18 -2.96
C GLU A 29 3.62 3.21 -4.02
N GLY A 30 3.66 2.82 -5.30
CA GLY A 30 4.04 3.70 -6.40
C GLY A 30 3.07 4.87 -6.58
N ILE A 31 1.78 4.59 -6.50
CA ILE A 31 0.72 5.60 -6.63
C ILE A 31 0.78 6.60 -5.46
N MET A 32 0.88 6.10 -4.24
CA MET A 32 0.93 6.97 -3.06
C MET A 32 2.18 7.85 -3.03
N LYS A 33 3.33 7.29 -3.41
CA LYS A 33 4.57 8.07 -3.55
C LYS A 33 4.42 9.21 -4.54
N GLN A 34 3.80 8.94 -5.70
CA GLN A 34 3.58 9.97 -6.72
C GLN A 34 2.62 11.05 -6.24
N MET A 35 1.51 10.65 -5.61
CA MET A 35 0.54 11.61 -5.06
C MET A 35 1.15 12.50 -3.97
N ALA A 36 1.96 11.92 -3.10
CA ALA A 36 2.65 12.69 -2.06
C ALA A 36 3.68 13.65 -2.66
N TYR A 37 4.40 13.22 -3.69
CA TYR A 37 5.37 14.07 -4.40
C TYR A 37 4.69 15.24 -5.10
N ASP A 38 3.53 15.01 -5.73
CA ASP A 38 2.80 16.04 -6.46
C ASP A 38 2.07 17.03 -5.55
N ASN A 39 1.90 16.70 -4.28
CA ASN A 39 1.24 17.56 -3.29
C ASN A 39 2.28 18.32 -2.47
N PRO A 40 2.39 19.68 -2.62
CA PRO A 40 3.39 20.45 -1.88
C PRO A 40 3.33 20.31 -0.37
N GLN A 41 2.15 20.02 0.20
CA GLN A 41 1.98 19.84 1.66
C GLN A 41 2.46 18.46 2.14
N LEU A 42 2.55 17.47 1.25
CA LEU A 42 2.94 16.11 1.59
C LEU A 42 4.34 15.75 1.12
N ARG A 43 4.89 16.49 0.16
CA ARG A 43 6.20 16.21 -0.43
C ARG A 43 7.29 16.20 0.63
N GLY A 44 7.99 15.06 0.72
CA GLY A 44 9.05 14.88 1.72
C GLY A 44 8.56 14.55 3.13
N GLU A 45 7.25 14.59 3.37
CA GLU A 45 6.65 14.34 4.69
C GLU A 45 6.10 12.91 4.85
N ILE A 46 5.94 12.19 3.74
CA ILE A 46 5.34 10.85 3.72
C ILE A 46 6.38 9.83 3.28
N ILE A 47 6.57 8.80 4.08
CA ILE A 47 7.41 7.64 3.76
C ILE A 47 6.49 6.48 3.45
N VAL A 48 6.67 5.87 2.28
CA VAL A 48 5.78 4.80 1.79
C VAL A 48 6.61 3.58 1.44
N ASP A 49 6.14 2.41 1.86
CA ASP A 49 6.74 1.12 1.51
C ASP A 49 5.63 0.09 1.31
N SER A 50 5.99 -1.09 0.84
CA SER A 50 5.06 -2.20 0.67
C SER A 50 5.70 -3.52 1.11
N ALA A 51 4.85 -4.49 1.44
CA ALA A 51 5.27 -5.83 1.85
C ALA A 51 4.18 -6.85 1.47
N GLY A 52 4.49 -8.12 1.57
CA GLY A 52 3.55 -9.21 1.37
C GLY A 52 3.31 -10.00 2.65
N ILE A 53 2.16 -10.64 2.75
CA ILE A 53 1.89 -11.61 3.81
C ILE A 53 2.85 -12.79 3.67
N GLY A 54 3.03 -13.30 2.44
CA GLY A 54 3.94 -14.39 2.15
C GLY A 54 5.30 -13.92 1.66
N ALA A 55 6.27 -14.84 1.65
CA ALA A 55 7.65 -14.58 1.25
C ALA A 55 8.00 -15.17 -0.12
N TRP A 56 7.01 -15.69 -0.86
CA TRP A 56 7.25 -16.45 -2.10
C TRP A 56 8.01 -15.69 -3.18
N HIS A 57 7.84 -14.38 -3.23
CA HIS A 57 8.41 -13.52 -4.27
C HIS A 57 9.54 -12.63 -3.77
N THR A 58 10.07 -12.89 -2.59
CA THR A 58 11.12 -12.06 -1.97
C THR A 58 12.25 -11.74 -2.95
N GLY A 59 12.57 -10.46 -3.10
CA GLY A 59 13.61 -9.94 -3.98
C GLY A 59 13.17 -9.71 -5.43
N GLN A 60 11.97 -10.16 -5.82
CA GLN A 60 11.46 -9.98 -7.17
C GLN A 60 10.91 -8.57 -7.39
N LEU A 61 10.97 -8.10 -8.63
CA LEU A 61 10.23 -6.92 -9.09
C LEU A 61 8.73 -7.22 -9.11
N PRO A 62 7.88 -6.19 -9.12
CA PRO A 62 6.46 -6.39 -9.30
C PRO A 62 6.14 -7.16 -10.59
N ASP A 63 4.96 -7.79 -10.61
CA ASP A 63 4.47 -8.52 -11.78
C ASP A 63 4.57 -7.65 -13.04
N ASN A 64 5.09 -8.21 -14.13
CA ASN A 64 5.32 -7.47 -15.38
C ASN A 64 4.05 -6.81 -15.91
N ARG A 65 2.89 -7.48 -15.79
CA ARG A 65 1.61 -6.94 -16.25
C ARG A 65 1.22 -5.72 -15.42
N MET A 66 1.37 -5.80 -14.11
CA MET A 66 1.11 -4.65 -13.23
C MET A 66 2.06 -3.49 -13.55
N ARG A 67 3.34 -3.78 -13.76
CA ARG A 67 4.31 -2.75 -14.14
C ARG A 67 3.94 -2.05 -15.44
N GLU A 68 3.53 -2.82 -16.45
CA GLU A 68 3.12 -2.28 -17.76
C GLU A 68 1.87 -1.40 -17.64
N HIS A 69 0.83 -1.90 -16.96
CA HIS A 69 -0.40 -1.14 -16.77
C HIS A 69 -0.17 0.14 -15.97
N ALA A 70 0.62 0.07 -14.91
CA ALA A 70 0.98 1.23 -14.11
C ALA A 70 1.81 2.25 -14.90
N ALA A 71 2.77 1.78 -15.70
CA ALA A 71 3.61 2.64 -16.52
C ALA A 71 2.79 3.47 -17.52
N ARG A 72 1.73 2.92 -18.08
CA ARG A 72 0.81 3.65 -18.97
C ARG A 72 0.12 4.81 -18.28
N ARG A 73 0.03 4.79 -16.94
CA ARG A 73 -0.51 5.88 -16.12
C ARG A 73 0.58 6.77 -15.53
N GLY A 74 1.85 6.54 -15.86
CA GLY A 74 2.96 7.34 -15.38
C GLY A 74 3.59 6.87 -14.07
N TYR A 75 3.24 5.67 -13.59
CA TYR A 75 3.82 5.11 -12.37
C TYR A 75 4.94 4.13 -12.67
N ASP A 76 6.10 4.33 -12.06
CA ASP A 76 7.23 3.42 -12.14
C ASP A 76 7.26 2.52 -10.89
N LEU A 77 6.93 1.24 -11.08
CA LEU A 77 6.93 0.26 -10.01
C LEU A 77 8.25 -0.51 -10.02
N ASN A 78 9.15 -0.16 -9.13
CA ASN A 78 10.51 -0.71 -9.07
C ASN A 78 10.89 -1.28 -7.70
N SER A 79 9.95 -1.41 -6.77
CA SER A 79 10.20 -1.98 -5.46
C SER A 79 10.51 -3.48 -5.55
N ARG A 80 11.22 -4.00 -4.54
CA ARG A 80 11.50 -5.43 -4.43
C ARG A 80 10.59 -6.05 -3.38
N ALA A 81 10.01 -7.20 -3.70
CA ALA A 81 9.11 -7.89 -2.81
C ALA A 81 9.82 -8.29 -1.50
N ARG A 82 9.12 -8.13 -0.38
CA ARG A 82 9.55 -8.57 0.94
C ARG A 82 8.36 -9.02 1.77
N GLN A 83 8.61 -9.83 2.78
CA GLN A 83 7.58 -10.26 3.72
C GLN A 83 7.39 -9.22 4.84
N VAL A 84 6.14 -8.99 5.24
CA VAL A 84 5.81 -8.18 6.41
C VAL A 84 6.34 -8.86 7.68
N LYS A 85 6.80 -8.06 8.64
CA LYS A 85 7.37 -8.51 9.91
C LYS A 85 6.68 -7.79 11.08
N PRO A 86 6.68 -8.38 12.29
CA PRO A 86 6.17 -7.69 13.48
C PRO A 86 6.82 -6.31 13.70
N GLU A 87 8.11 -6.18 13.40
CA GLU A 87 8.86 -4.92 13.55
C GLU A 87 8.37 -3.80 12.62
N ASP A 88 7.64 -4.13 11.56
CA ASP A 88 7.00 -3.13 10.71
C ASP A 88 6.01 -2.27 11.50
N PHE A 89 5.38 -2.82 12.52
CA PHE A 89 4.47 -2.07 13.38
C PHE A 89 5.18 -1.05 14.28
N ASP A 90 6.48 -1.19 14.52
CA ASP A 90 7.28 -0.16 15.20
C ASP A 90 7.56 1.02 14.28
N ARG A 91 7.72 0.75 12.99
CA ARG A 91 8.14 1.73 12.00
C ARG A 91 6.98 2.48 11.36
N PHE A 92 5.90 1.77 11.00
CA PHE A 92 4.81 2.35 10.24
C PHE A 92 3.68 2.84 11.17
N ASP A 93 3.11 3.99 10.81
CA ASP A 93 1.99 4.58 11.53
C ASP A 93 0.66 3.95 11.10
N ILE A 94 0.55 3.61 9.82
CA ILE A 94 -0.64 2.98 9.26
C ILE A 94 -0.19 1.84 8.34
N VAL A 95 -0.87 0.70 8.48
CA VAL A 95 -0.64 -0.51 7.67
C VAL A 95 -1.94 -0.84 6.94
N PHE A 96 -1.93 -0.69 5.62
CA PHE A 96 -3.09 -0.94 4.78
C PHE A 96 -3.08 -2.35 4.20
N GLY A 97 -4.17 -3.10 4.38
CA GLY A 97 -4.43 -4.34 3.66
C GLY A 97 -5.37 -4.10 2.49
N MET A 98 -5.34 -4.98 1.51
CA MET A 98 -6.13 -4.85 0.27
C MET A 98 -7.48 -5.55 0.34
N ASP A 99 -7.57 -6.62 1.13
CA ASP A 99 -8.77 -7.43 1.28
C ASP A 99 -8.88 -7.98 2.71
N GLU A 100 -9.98 -8.69 2.99
CA GLU A 100 -10.25 -9.23 4.32
C GLU A 100 -9.20 -10.24 4.80
N GLU A 101 -8.66 -11.04 3.88
CA GLU A 101 -7.60 -12.01 4.22
C GLU A 101 -6.32 -11.29 4.63
N ASN A 102 -5.93 -10.26 3.91
CA ASN A 102 -4.76 -9.44 4.28
C ASN A 102 -4.94 -8.84 5.68
N ILE A 103 -6.14 -8.31 5.97
CA ILE A 103 -6.45 -7.73 7.27
C ILE A 103 -6.35 -8.78 8.38
N ALA A 104 -6.94 -9.95 8.17
CA ALA A 104 -6.90 -11.04 9.15
C ALA A 104 -5.46 -11.49 9.42
N ASP A 105 -4.67 -11.65 8.37
CA ASP A 105 -3.27 -12.05 8.49
C ASP A 105 -2.42 -10.98 9.17
N LEU A 106 -2.64 -9.71 8.85
CA LEU A 106 -1.94 -8.59 9.52
C LEU A 106 -2.26 -8.56 11.02
N LYS A 107 -3.50 -8.84 11.40
CA LYS A 107 -3.89 -8.93 12.82
C LYS A 107 -3.17 -10.04 13.56
N ARG A 108 -2.79 -11.13 12.86
CA ARG A 108 -1.97 -12.21 13.44
C ARG A 108 -0.50 -11.81 13.57
N VAL A 109 0.01 -11.00 12.66
CA VAL A 109 1.39 -10.49 12.72
C VAL A 109 1.55 -9.46 13.84
N ALA A 110 0.52 -8.65 14.09
CA ALA A 110 0.50 -7.64 15.16
C ALA A 110 0.62 -8.30 16.53
N ARG A 111 1.44 -7.70 17.39
CA ARG A 111 1.80 -8.26 18.70
C ARG A 111 0.85 -7.86 19.82
N ASN A 112 0.09 -6.77 19.63
CA ASN A 112 -0.80 -6.20 20.65
C ASN A 112 -1.93 -5.38 20.01
N ASN A 113 -2.82 -4.85 20.85
CA ASN A 113 -3.98 -4.08 20.36
C ASN A 113 -3.59 -2.71 19.77
N ASP A 114 -2.54 -2.07 20.28
CA ASP A 114 -2.07 -0.80 19.73
C ASP A 114 -1.58 -0.98 18.29
N GLU A 115 -0.89 -2.06 18.01
CA GLU A 115 -0.46 -2.41 16.67
C GLU A 115 -1.63 -2.77 15.76
N ARG A 116 -2.59 -3.57 16.27
CA ARG A 116 -3.81 -3.89 15.50
C ARG A 116 -4.59 -2.64 15.11
N ALA A 117 -4.58 -1.63 15.96
CA ALA A 117 -5.25 -0.36 15.66
C ALA A 117 -4.64 0.42 14.50
N LYS A 118 -3.40 0.09 14.11
CA LYS A 118 -2.75 0.68 12.94
C LYS A 118 -3.23 0.08 11.62
N ILE A 119 -3.88 -1.07 11.65
CA ILE A 119 -4.31 -1.80 10.46
C ILE A 119 -5.58 -1.17 9.90
N ARG A 120 -5.58 -0.87 8.60
CA ARG A 120 -6.71 -0.28 7.87
C ARG A 120 -6.98 -1.08 6.59
N CYS A 121 -8.22 -1.14 6.17
CA CYS A 121 -8.57 -1.63 4.84
C CYS A 121 -8.49 -0.45 3.85
N LEU A 122 -7.66 -0.57 2.81
CA LEU A 122 -7.49 0.51 1.84
C LEU A 122 -8.82 0.86 1.16
N ALA A 123 -9.66 -0.15 0.89
CA ALA A 123 -10.96 0.04 0.27
C ALA A 123 -11.90 0.98 1.05
N ASP A 124 -11.72 1.10 2.36
CA ASP A 124 -12.53 2.01 3.18
C ASP A 124 -12.32 3.48 2.84
N TYR A 125 -11.27 3.79 2.09
CA TYR A 125 -10.93 5.16 1.66
C TYR A 125 -11.43 5.49 0.26
N MET A 126 -12.08 4.54 -0.43
CA MET A 126 -12.66 4.81 -1.75
C MET A 126 -13.87 5.73 -1.65
N THR A 127 -13.93 6.73 -2.52
CA THR A 127 -15.05 7.69 -2.58
C THR A 127 -15.84 7.57 -3.89
N GLN A 128 -15.21 7.08 -4.95
CA GLN A 128 -15.81 6.99 -6.29
C GLN A 128 -16.30 5.57 -6.64
N HIS A 129 -15.93 4.58 -5.84
CA HIS A 129 -16.27 3.18 -6.08
C HIS A 129 -16.86 2.53 -4.81
N PRO A 130 -18.00 3.06 -4.29
CA PRO A 130 -18.58 2.59 -3.03
C PRO A 130 -19.09 1.15 -3.08
N GLU A 131 -19.27 0.59 -4.28
CA GLU A 131 -19.69 -0.80 -4.49
C GLU A 131 -18.59 -1.83 -4.15
N TYR A 132 -17.34 -1.39 -4.04
CA TYR A 132 -16.22 -2.27 -3.67
C TYR A 132 -15.87 -2.13 -2.20
N SER A 133 -15.74 -3.25 -1.51
CA SER A 133 -15.28 -3.34 -0.12
C SER A 133 -13.83 -3.84 0.00
N THR A 134 -13.23 -4.23 -1.13
CA THR A 134 -11.86 -4.71 -1.22
C THR A 134 -11.23 -4.24 -2.52
N VAL A 135 -9.90 -4.34 -2.63
CA VAL A 135 -9.18 -4.27 -3.90
C VAL A 135 -8.97 -5.71 -4.37
N PRO A 136 -9.72 -6.18 -5.39
CA PRO A 136 -9.58 -7.56 -5.88
C PRO A 136 -8.17 -7.85 -6.39
N ASP A 137 -7.72 -9.09 -6.20
CA ASP A 137 -6.41 -9.55 -6.67
C ASP A 137 -6.44 -9.82 -8.17
N PRO A 138 -5.67 -9.09 -9.01
CA PRO A 138 -5.70 -9.27 -10.45
C PRO A 138 -4.83 -10.43 -10.95
N TYR A 139 -4.08 -11.09 -10.09
CA TYR A 139 -3.00 -12.02 -10.48
C TYR A 139 -3.46 -13.12 -11.46
N TYR A 140 -4.65 -13.70 -11.23
CA TYR A 140 -5.22 -14.75 -12.10
C TYR A 140 -6.19 -14.18 -13.15
N GLY A 141 -6.27 -12.86 -13.27
CA GLY A 141 -7.21 -12.19 -14.15
C GLY A 141 -6.60 -11.75 -15.48
N THR A 142 -7.31 -10.84 -16.13
CA THR A 142 -6.96 -10.24 -17.40
C THR A 142 -6.47 -8.81 -17.23
N GLY A 143 -6.14 -8.13 -18.34
CA GLY A 143 -5.78 -6.71 -18.32
C GLY A 143 -6.84 -5.83 -17.67
N ARG A 144 -8.14 -6.17 -17.80
CA ARG A 144 -9.23 -5.46 -17.13
C ARG A 144 -9.10 -5.51 -15.60
N ASP A 145 -8.66 -6.64 -15.07
CA ASP A 145 -8.52 -6.81 -13.62
C ASP A 145 -7.35 -5.97 -13.08
N PHE A 146 -6.27 -5.85 -13.85
CA PHE A 146 -5.15 -4.95 -13.51
C PHE A 146 -5.59 -3.49 -13.55
N GLU A 147 -6.33 -3.09 -14.58
CA GLU A 147 -6.86 -1.73 -14.70
C GLU A 147 -7.86 -1.41 -13.58
N LEU A 148 -8.74 -2.36 -13.23
CA LEU A 148 -9.67 -2.20 -12.11
C LEU A 148 -8.91 -2.00 -10.80
N ALA A 149 -7.90 -2.84 -10.51
CA ALA A 149 -7.11 -2.70 -9.30
C ALA A 149 -6.45 -1.31 -9.23
N LEU A 150 -5.91 -0.82 -10.34
CA LEU A 150 -5.32 0.53 -10.41
C LEU A 150 -6.36 1.62 -10.18
N ASP A 151 -7.55 1.52 -10.78
CA ASP A 151 -8.64 2.48 -10.58
C ASP A 151 -9.03 2.57 -9.10
N LEU A 152 -9.19 1.43 -8.43
CA LEU A 152 -9.59 1.37 -7.03
C LEU A 152 -8.49 1.90 -6.11
N ILE A 153 -7.24 1.55 -6.39
CA ILE A 153 -6.08 2.03 -5.61
C ILE A 153 -5.92 3.55 -5.77
N GLU A 154 -6.04 4.07 -6.98
CA GLU A 154 -5.98 5.52 -7.21
C GLU A 154 -7.08 6.26 -6.44
N ASP A 155 -8.32 5.74 -6.47
CA ASP A 155 -9.44 6.31 -5.73
C ASP A 155 -9.12 6.36 -4.23
N ALA A 156 -8.74 5.22 -3.65
CA ALA A 156 -8.43 5.15 -2.22
C ALA A 156 -7.24 6.03 -1.83
N CYS A 157 -6.17 5.99 -2.60
CA CYS A 157 -4.97 6.79 -2.32
C CYS A 157 -5.22 8.30 -2.39
N ARG A 158 -6.13 8.76 -3.27
CA ARG A 158 -6.54 10.17 -3.30
C ARG A 158 -7.15 10.59 -1.97
N GLU A 159 -8.04 9.79 -1.42
CA GLU A 159 -8.67 10.08 -0.13
C GLU A 159 -7.65 9.98 1.02
N VAL A 160 -6.74 9.01 0.99
CA VAL A 160 -5.66 8.93 1.97
C VAL A 160 -4.82 10.21 1.93
N ALA A 161 -4.42 10.68 0.75
CA ALA A 161 -3.66 11.91 0.58
C ALA A 161 -4.43 13.13 1.12
N GLU A 162 -5.71 13.22 0.84
CA GLU A 162 -6.58 14.30 1.32
C GLU A 162 -6.64 14.32 2.86
N ARG A 163 -6.83 13.16 3.47
CA ARG A 163 -6.87 13.07 4.93
C ARG A 163 -5.52 13.34 5.58
N LEU A 164 -4.43 12.94 4.96
CA LEU A 164 -3.07 13.27 5.43
C LEU A 164 -2.85 14.79 5.40
N THR A 165 -3.30 15.45 4.35
CA THR A 165 -3.21 16.91 4.21
C THR A 165 -4.00 17.63 5.32
N LYS A 166 -5.17 17.09 5.69
CA LYS A 166 -6.05 17.64 6.74
C LYS A 166 -5.72 17.12 8.14
N GLU A 167 -4.75 16.22 8.27
CA GLU A 167 -4.40 15.54 9.53
C GLU A 167 -5.59 14.81 10.16
N THR A 168 -6.45 14.19 9.33
CA THR A 168 -7.69 13.50 9.76
C THR A 168 -7.68 11.99 9.53
N ILE A 169 -6.53 11.41 9.24
CA ILE A 169 -6.39 9.98 8.99
C ILE A 169 -6.18 9.16 10.26
#